data_e447f4f84aa6b4486f32566141c48e47
#
_entry.id   e447f4f84aa6b4486f32566141c48e47
#
_cell.length_a   1.000
_cell.length_b   1.000
_cell.length_c   1.000
_cell.angle_alpha   90.00
_cell.angle_beta   90.00
_cell.angle_gamma   90.00
#
_symmetry.space_group_name_H-M   'P 1'
#
loop_
_entity.id
_entity.type
_entity.pdbx_description
1 polymer ?
#
loop_
_entity_poly.entity_id
_entity_poly.type
_entity_poly.pdbx_seq_one_letter_code
_entity_poly.pdbx_strand_id
1 'polypeptide(L)' 'MPKINLKNVVWKEGRYYVAQCLNVDISSFGKTKKEALANIDEALELYYEPTGNLKTI' A
#
# COMPACT_ATOMS: atom_id res chain seq x y z
N MET A 1 -10.49 15.45 -11.26
CA MET A 1 -10.23 14.11 -11.22
C MET A 1 -10.74 13.47 -9.95
N PRO A 2 -11.33 12.39 -10.06
CA PRO A 2 -11.88 11.75 -8.88
C PRO A 2 -10.79 11.32 -7.97
N LYS A 3 -11.06 11.44 -6.71
CA LYS A 3 -10.15 11.06 -5.72
C LYS A 3 -10.54 9.71 -5.19
N ILE A 4 -9.65 8.79 -5.17
CA ILE A 4 -9.92 7.47 -4.66
C ILE A 4 -9.59 7.44 -3.20
N ASN A 5 -10.58 7.15 -2.39
CA ASN A 5 -10.35 7.02 -0.97
C ASN A 5 -9.98 5.60 -0.66
N LEU A 6 -8.72 5.39 -0.39
CA LEU A 6 -8.24 4.08 -0.04
C LEU A 6 -8.10 3.98 1.45
N LYS A 7 -8.65 2.93 2.01
CA LYS A 7 -8.56 2.71 3.44
C LYS A 7 -7.53 1.66 3.73
N ASN A 8 -6.57 2.03 4.53
CA ASN A 8 -5.53 1.11 4.93
C ASN A 8 -5.63 0.85 6.41
N VAL A 9 -5.32 -0.35 6.81
CA VAL A 9 -5.25 -0.70 8.22
C VAL A 9 -3.83 -1.14 8.49
N VAL A 10 -3.39 -0.92 9.71
CA VAL A 10 -2.05 -1.31 10.07
C VAL A 10 -2.09 -1.93 11.45
N TRP A 11 -1.33 -2.99 11.65
CA TRP A 11 -1.29 -3.63 12.95
C TRP A 11 0.10 -4.18 13.16
N LYS A 12 0.40 -4.53 14.41
CA LYS A 12 1.69 -5.06 14.75
C LYS A 12 1.64 -6.57 14.68
N GLU A 13 2.64 -7.12 14.03
CA GLU A 13 2.71 -8.55 13.88
C GLU A 13 4.08 -8.98 14.35
N GLY A 14 4.18 -9.45 15.58
CA GLY A 14 5.48 -9.84 16.09
C GLY A 14 6.41 -8.63 16.18
N ARG A 15 7.45 -8.64 15.41
CA ARG A 15 8.43 -7.57 15.47
C ARG A 15 8.27 -6.54 14.39
N TYR A 16 7.26 -6.65 13.57
CA TYR A 16 7.11 -5.69 12.52
C TYR A 16 5.65 -5.31 12.42
N TYR A 17 5.37 -4.35 11.56
CA TYR A 17 4.02 -3.89 11.36
C TYR A 17 3.57 -4.26 9.95
N VAL A 18 2.29 -4.55 9.81
CA VAL A 18 1.72 -4.90 8.53
C VAL A 18 0.69 -3.85 8.18
N ALA A 19 0.70 -3.40 6.95
CA ALA A 19 -0.31 -2.48 6.47
C ALA A 19 -1.04 -3.18 5.33
N GLN A 20 -2.35 -3.01 5.29
CA GLN A 20 -3.13 -3.63 4.24
C GLN A 20 -4.20 -2.65 3.76
N CYS A 21 -4.38 -2.61 2.46
CA CYS A 21 -5.41 -1.78 1.89
C CYS A 21 -6.69 -2.58 1.83
N LEU A 22 -7.77 -1.99 2.28
CA LEU A 22 -9.05 -2.69 2.29
C LEU A 22 -9.77 -2.63 0.95
N ASN A 23 -9.38 -1.70 0.12
CA ASN A 23 -10.02 -1.56 -1.18
C ASN A 23 -9.47 -2.50 -2.23
N VAL A 24 -8.21 -2.81 -2.14
CA VAL A 24 -7.59 -3.74 -3.06
C VAL A 24 -6.76 -4.71 -2.24
N ASP A 25 -6.45 -5.82 -2.81
CA ASP A 25 -5.75 -6.87 -2.06
C ASP A 25 -4.25 -6.63 -2.12
N ILE A 26 -3.81 -5.57 -1.48
CA ILE A 26 -2.40 -5.21 -1.44
C ILE A 26 -2.00 -5.00 0.00
N SER A 27 -0.89 -5.54 0.39
CA SER A 27 -0.38 -5.36 1.74
C SER A 27 1.12 -5.14 1.68
N SER A 28 1.63 -4.59 2.77
CA SER A 28 3.06 -4.35 2.88
C SER A 28 3.42 -4.40 4.36
N PHE A 29 4.68 -4.30 4.67
CA PHE A 29 5.09 -4.33 6.06
C PHE A 29 6.33 -3.48 6.25
N GLY A 30 6.66 -3.22 7.51
CA GLY A 30 7.81 -2.41 7.85
C GLY A 30 8.14 -2.57 9.31
N LYS A 31 9.24 -2.01 9.74
CA LYS A 31 9.66 -2.11 11.11
C LYS A 31 8.87 -1.18 12.01
N THR A 32 8.24 -0.17 11.47
CA THR A 32 7.40 0.73 12.23
C THR A 32 6.12 0.94 11.47
N LYS A 33 5.14 1.52 12.13
CA LYS A 33 3.88 1.82 11.49
C LYS A 33 4.11 2.75 10.33
N LYS A 34 4.95 3.75 10.54
CA LYS A 34 5.22 4.72 9.52
C LYS A 34 5.83 4.07 8.30
N GLU A 35 6.75 3.16 8.54
CA GLU A 35 7.42 2.47 7.44
C GLU A 35 6.44 1.58 6.69
N ALA A 36 5.60 0.86 7.41
CA ALA A 36 4.63 -0.02 6.77
C ALA A 36 3.65 0.79 5.92
N LEU A 37 3.21 1.93 6.44
CA LEU A 37 2.30 2.76 5.70
C LEU A 37 2.96 3.39 4.48
N ALA A 38 4.21 3.76 4.61
CA ALA A 38 4.93 4.33 3.47
C ALA A 38 5.11 3.27 2.40
N ASN A 39 5.40 2.06 2.81
CA ASN A 39 5.61 0.99 1.85
C ASN A 39 4.33 0.63 1.12
N ILE A 40 3.21 0.59 1.83
CA ILE A 40 1.97 0.25 1.15
C ILE A 40 1.53 1.39 0.24
N ASP A 41 1.85 2.62 0.64
CA ASP A 41 1.53 3.77 -0.15
C ASP A 41 2.26 3.69 -1.49
N GLU A 42 3.50 3.31 -1.45
CA GLU A 42 4.28 3.17 -2.65
C GLU A 42 3.75 2.04 -3.52
N ALA A 43 3.37 0.95 -2.89
CA ALA A 43 2.82 -0.19 -3.63
C ALA A 43 1.52 0.19 -4.31
N LEU A 44 0.68 0.96 -3.63
CA LEU A 44 -0.58 1.38 -4.20
C LEU A 44 -0.37 2.36 -5.34
N GLU A 45 0.64 3.18 -5.20
CA GLU A 45 0.95 4.14 -6.23
C GLU A 45 1.32 3.41 -7.52
N LEU A 46 2.11 2.36 -7.41
CA LEU A 46 2.48 1.59 -8.57
C LEU A 46 1.29 0.85 -9.14
N TYR A 47 0.41 0.40 -8.27
CA TYR A 47 -0.76 -0.33 -8.71
C TYR A 47 -1.68 0.55 -9.56
N TYR A 48 -1.82 1.79 -9.16
CA TYR A 48 -2.71 2.68 -9.86
C TYR A 48 -2.03 3.58 -10.88
N GLU A 49 -0.77 3.43 -11.04
CA GLU A 49 -0.05 4.30 -11.94
C GLU A 49 -0.42 4.01 -13.38
N PRO A 50 -0.92 4.96 -14.10
CA PRO A 50 -1.38 4.72 -15.46
C PRO A 50 -0.26 4.31 -16.38
N THR A 51 0.88 4.95 -16.26
CA THR A 51 1.97 4.60 -17.13
C THR A 51 2.55 3.28 -16.73
N GLY A 52 2.43 2.92 -15.52
CA GLY A 52 2.97 1.67 -15.06
C GLY A 52 2.38 0.53 -15.80
N ASN A 53 1.14 0.65 -16.16
CA ASN A 53 0.52 -0.39 -16.84
C ASN A 53 1.14 -0.68 -18.13
N LEU A 54 1.59 0.32 -18.75
CA LEU A 54 2.16 0.13 -20.01
C LEU A 54 3.38 -0.67 -19.99
N LYS A 55 4.13 -0.49 -18.96
CA LYS A 55 5.33 -1.17 -18.90
C LYS A 55 5.20 -2.55 -18.55
N THR A 56 4.21 -2.85 -17.92
CA THR A 56 4.12 -4.12 -17.42
C THR A 56 4.00 -5.06 -18.47
N ILE A 57 3.82 -4.72 -19.51
CA ILE A 57 3.73 -5.66 -20.38
C ILE A 57 4.55 -6.10 -20.91
#